data_d9a928a9329507e9e752a8e1b5af60bf
#
_entry.id   d9a928a9329507e9e752a8e1b5af60bf
#
_cell.length_a   1.000
_cell.length_b   1.000
_cell.length_c   1.000
_cell.angle_alpha   90.00
_cell.angle_beta   90.00
_cell.angle_gamma   90.00
#
_symmetry.space_group_name_H-M   'P 1'
#
loop_
_entity.id
_entity.type
_entity.pdbx_description
1 polymer ?
#
loop_
_entity_poly.entity_id
_entity_poly.type
_entity_poly.pdbx_seq_one_letter_code
_entity_poly.pdbx_strand_id
1 'polypeptide(L)'
;MRLVQVALRAEDLDRAADFYTVLTKQPPTARFDAAGLLFFDLDGVRLLLERDAPASLLYLHVDNVHDELDRLDGLVEVVSKPHLIFTHEDDALGAEGHEEWHAFIRDSEGNAVGLVAFQRH
;
A
#
# COMPACT_ATOMS: atom_id res chain seq x y z
N MET A 1 2.32 9.87 -19.84
CA MET A 1 1.23 10.07 -18.85
C MET A 1 1.73 9.64 -17.48
N ARG A 2 1.49 10.44 -16.45
CA ARG A 2 1.97 10.15 -15.10
C ARG A 2 0.79 9.98 -14.15
N LEU A 3 0.84 8.96 -13.30
CA LEU A 3 -0.15 8.81 -12.24
C LEU A 3 0.09 9.88 -11.16
N VAL A 4 -0.94 10.68 -10.86
CA VAL A 4 -0.83 11.77 -9.88
C VAL A 4 -1.30 11.31 -8.50
N GLN A 5 -2.37 10.52 -8.44
CA GLN A 5 -3.04 10.26 -7.18
C GLN A 5 -3.85 8.95 -7.25
N VAL A 6 -3.87 8.24 -6.12
CA VAL A 6 -4.76 7.10 -5.89
C VAL A 6 -5.61 7.42 -4.67
N ALA A 7 -6.91 7.21 -4.74
CA ALA A 7 -7.83 7.45 -3.63
C ALA A 7 -8.36 6.14 -3.06
N LEU A 8 -8.36 6.05 -1.72
CA LEU A 8 -8.97 4.97 -0.96
C LEU A 8 -9.99 5.55 0.01
N ARG A 9 -11.01 4.77 0.32
CA ARG A 9 -12.02 5.18 1.27
C ARG A 9 -11.49 5.11 2.70
N ALA A 10 -11.77 6.15 3.50
CA ALA A 10 -11.50 6.17 4.92
C ALA A 10 -12.64 6.88 5.65
N GLU A 11 -13.32 6.19 6.54
CA GLU A 11 -14.39 6.79 7.35
C GLU A 11 -13.84 7.63 8.50
N ASP A 12 -12.74 7.17 9.10
CA ASP A 12 -12.10 7.80 10.25
C ASP A 12 -10.68 8.23 9.87
N LEU A 13 -10.50 9.54 9.66
CA LEU A 13 -9.20 10.07 9.23
C LEU A 13 -8.12 9.93 10.31
N ASP A 14 -8.46 9.99 11.59
CA ASP A 14 -7.49 9.78 12.67
C ASP A 14 -6.96 8.35 12.63
N ARG A 15 -7.85 7.39 12.53
CA ARG A 15 -7.50 5.99 12.45
C ARG A 15 -6.70 5.67 11.20
N ALA A 16 -7.10 6.24 10.05
CA ALA A 16 -6.38 6.09 8.80
C ALA A 16 -4.98 6.73 8.88
N ALA A 17 -4.87 7.91 9.51
CA ALA A 17 -3.59 8.58 9.69
C ALA A 17 -2.62 7.72 10.51
N ASP A 18 -3.09 7.14 11.60
CA ASP A 18 -2.27 6.26 12.45
C ASP A 18 -1.81 5.02 11.66
N PHE A 19 -2.73 4.37 10.97
CA PHE A 19 -2.43 3.18 10.19
C PHE A 19 -1.38 3.45 9.10
N TYR A 20 -1.63 4.46 8.26
CA TYR A 20 -0.75 4.74 7.13
C TYR A 20 0.59 5.36 7.54
N THR A 21 0.65 6.04 8.68
CA THR A 21 1.93 6.51 9.24
C THR A 21 2.83 5.31 9.58
N VAL A 22 2.26 4.27 10.18
CA VAL A 22 3.02 3.04 10.47
C VAL A 22 3.40 2.31 9.18
N LEU A 23 2.44 2.14 8.28
CA LEU A 23 2.68 1.39 7.04
C LEU A 23 3.72 2.08 6.15
N THR A 24 3.58 3.38 5.91
CA THR A 24 4.44 4.13 5.01
C THR A 24 5.73 4.63 5.66
N LYS A 25 5.84 4.53 6.97
CA LYS A 25 7.00 5.00 7.76
C LYS A 25 7.21 6.51 7.62
N GLN A 26 6.13 7.25 7.40
CA GLN A 26 6.19 8.71 7.29
C GLN A 26 4.90 9.33 7.83
N PRO A 27 4.96 10.57 8.33
CA PRO A 27 3.76 11.28 8.77
C PRO A 27 2.90 11.68 7.57
N PRO A 28 1.61 12.03 7.79
CA PRO A 28 0.80 12.60 6.73
C PRO A 28 1.43 13.84 6.10
N THR A 29 1.30 13.96 4.79
CA THR A 29 1.81 15.11 4.04
C THR A 29 0.89 16.32 4.20
N ALA A 30 -0.42 16.10 4.19
CA ALA A 30 -1.42 17.14 4.36
C ALA A 30 -2.74 16.53 4.84
N ARG A 31 -3.55 17.35 5.51
CA ARG A 31 -4.84 16.90 6.00
C ARG A 31 -5.83 18.06 5.98
N PHE A 32 -7.04 17.79 5.50
CA PHE A 32 -8.13 18.76 5.41
C PHE A 32 -9.39 18.14 6.00
N ASP A 33 -9.57 18.29 7.30
CA ASP A 33 -10.65 17.60 8.05
C ASP A 33 -12.05 17.97 7.56
N ALA A 34 -12.29 19.26 7.30
CA ALA A 34 -13.60 19.71 6.83
C ALA A 34 -13.98 19.08 5.49
N ALA A 35 -13.02 18.88 4.61
CA ALA A 35 -13.23 18.24 3.31
C ALA A 35 -13.17 16.72 3.37
N GLY A 36 -12.69 16.14 4.47
CA GLY A 36 -12.54 14.71 4.63
C GLY A 36 -11.38 14.13 3.85
N LEU A 37 -10.26 14.85 3.75
CA LEU A 37 -9.10 14.48 2.94
C LEU A 37 -7.84 14.33 3.80
N LEU A 38 -7.11 13.26 3.56
CA LEU A 38 -5.82 12.96 4.20
C LEU A 38 -4.84 12.48 3.13
N PHE A 39 -3.68 13.13 3.03
CA PHE A 39 -2.71 12.87 1.97
C PHE A 39 -1.39 12.33 2.52
N PHE A 40 -0.86 11.35 1.81
CA PHE A 40 0.53 10.89 1.94
C PHE A 40 1.19 10.98 0.57
N ASP A 41 2.31 11.67 0.46
CA ASP A 41 3.08 11.67 -0.78
C ASP A 41 4.00 10.43 -0.81
N LEU A 42 3.75 9.54 -1.76
CA LEU A 42 4.51 8.32 -1.93
C LEU A 42 5.37 8.44 -3.19
N ASP A 43 6.53 9.05 -3.03
CA ASP A 43 7.51 9.21 -4.10
C ASP A 43 6.90 9.86 -5.37
N GLY A 44 6.18 10.95 -5.16
CA GLY A 44 5.58 11.74 -6.23
C GLY A 44 4.16 11.36 -6.63
N VAL A 45 3.63 10.25 -6.11
CA VAL A 45 2.23 9.86 -6.27
C VAL A 45 1.52 10.07 -4.93
N ARG A 46 0.43 10.81 -4.94
CA ARG A 46 -0.33 11.05 -3.71
C ARG A 46 -1.24 9.86 -3.41
N LEU A 47 -1.17 9.35 -2.18
CA LEU A 47 -2.19 8.49 -1.61
C LEU A 47 -3.17 9.39 -0.88
N LEU A 48 -4.42 9.38 -1.32
CA LEU A 48 -5.51 10.14 -0.70
C LEU A 48 -6.44 9.18 0.05
N LEU A 49 -6.61 9.42 1.35
CA LEU A 49 -7.65 8.78 2.14
C LEU A 49 -8.82 9.76 2.20
N GLU A 50 -9.98 9.37 1.69
CA GLU A 50 -11.12 10.27 1.50
C GLU A 50 -12.40 9.61 1.98
N ARG A 51 -13.22 10.36 2.72
CA ARG A 51 -14.47 9.81 3.29
C ARG A 51 -15.44 9.30 2.25
N ASP A 52 -15.51 9.94 1.11
CA ASP A 52 -16.50 9.65 0.07
C ASP A 52 -15.94 8.87 -1.11
N ALA A 53 -14.69 8.44 -1.06
CA ALA A 53 -14.12 7.66 -2.14
C ALA A 53 -14.72 6.24 -2.15
N PRO A 54 -14.80 5.60 -3.33
CA PRO A 54 -15.13 4.18 -3.39
C PRO A 54 -13.97 3.35 -2.79
N ALA A 55 -14.27 2.15 -2.33
CA ALA A 55 -13.24 1.20 -1.91
C ALA A 55 -12.39 0.84 -3.12
N SER A 56 -11.08 0.75 -2.93
CA SER A 56 -10.10 0.48 -3.98
C SER A 56 -9.09 -0.55 -3.52
N LEU A 57 -8.30 -1.03 -4.46
CA LEU A 57 -7.15 -1.88 -4.21
C LEU A 57 -5.92 -1.18 -4.77
N LEU A 58 -4.89 -1.03 -3.96
CA LEU A 58 -3.62 -0.53 -4.45
C LEU A 58 -2.50 -1.49 -4.08
N TYR A 59 -1.41 -1.42 -4.83
CA TYR A 59 -0.23 -2.23 -4.60
C TYR A 59 0.92 -1.32 -4.18
N LEU A 60 1.54 -1.62 -3.05
CA LEU A 60 2.69 -0.89 -2.52
C LEU A 60 3.94 -1.74 -2.69
N HIS A 61 5.00 -1.13 -3.21
CA HIS A 61 6.29 -1.80 -3.30
C HIS A 61 6.95 -1.89 -1.94
N VAL A 62 7.44 -3.08 -1.60
CA VAL A 62 8.26 -3.35 -0.41
C VAL A 62 9.49 -4.13 -0.84
N ASP A 63 10.55 -4.11 -0.02
CA ASP A 63 11.78 -4.80 -0.37
C ASP A 63 11.62 -6.32 -0.29
N ASN A 64 10.88 -6.81 0.71
CA ASN A 64 10.63 -8.23 0.92
C ASN A 64 9.29 -8.40 1.63
N VAL A 65 8.37 -9.16 1.03
CA VAL A 65 7.01 -9.28 1.59
C VAL A 65 6.99 -10.04 2.92
N HIS A 66 7.87 -11.01 3.11
CA HIS A 66 7.94 -11.78 4.36
C HIS A 66 8.41 -10.86 5.50
N ASP A 67 9.49 -10.10 5.28
CA ASP A 67 10.04 -9.17 6.26
C ASP A 67 9.03 -8.09 6.61
N GLU A 68 8.31 -7.59 5.60
CA GLU A 68 7.30 -6.55 5.81
C GLU A 68 6.14 -7.05 6.67
N LEU A 69 5.65 -8.27 6.43
CA LEU A 69 4.61 -8.85 7.27
C LEU A 69 5.09 -9.11 8.69
N ASP A 70 6.37 -9.48 8.87
CA ASP A 70 6.95 -9.64 10.20
C ASP A 70 6.96 -8.32 10.95
N ARG A 71 7.36 -7.23 10.28
CA ARG A 71 7.34 -5.88 10.84
C ARG A 71 5.93 -5.44 11.26
N LEU A 72 4.94 -5.82 10.48
CA LEU A 72 3.54 -5.43 10.69
C LEU A 72 2.76 -6.42 11.56
N ASP A 73 3.40 -7.46 12.08
CA ASP A 73 2.73 -8.49 12.87
C ASP A 73 2.01 -7.87 14.08
N GLY A 74 0.75 -8.26 14.24
CA GLY A 74 -0.12 -7.72 15.29
C GLY A 74 -0.68 -6.32 15.00
N LEU A 75 -0.26 -5.65 13.93
CA LEU A 75 -0.68 -4.30 13.57
C LEU A 75 -1.66 -4.26 12.38
N VAL A 76 -1.71 -5.32 11.58
CA VAL A 76 -2.56 -5.42 10.40
C VAL A 76 -3.24 -6.78 10.34
N GLU A 77 -4.38 -6.83 9.64
CA GLU A 77 -5.03 -8.08 9.27
C GLU A 77 -4.41 -8.57 7.96
N VAL A 78 -3.87 -9.79 7.96
CA VAL A 78 -3.33 -10.42 6.75
C VAL A 78 -4.46 -11.14 6.02
N VAL A 79 -4.75 -10.72 4.80
CA VAL A 79 -5.79 -11.32 3.95
C VAL A 79 -5.23 -12.50 3.18
N SER A 80 -4.03 -12.35 2.63
CA SER A 80 -3.35 -13.38 1.86
C SER A 80 -1.87 -13.36 2.19
N LYS A 81 -1.34 -14.51 2.60
CA LYS A 81 0.07 -14.66 2.94
C LYS A 81 0.95 -14.50 1.71
N PRO A 82 2.26 -14.23 1.89
CA PRO A 82 3.18 -14.13 0.77
C PRO A 82 3.10 -15.34 -0.17
N HIS A 83 3.02 -15.07 -1.46
CA HIS A 83 3.03 -16.09 -2.48
C HIS A 83 3.71 -15.57 -3.74
N LEU A 84 4.36 -16.48 -4.44
CA LEU A 84 5.01 -16.20 -5.71
C LEU A 84 3.96 -16.05 -6.79
N ILE A 85 3.98 -14.92 -7.50
CA ILE A 85 3.07 -14.66 -8.62
C ILE A 85 3.68 -15.22 -9.90
N PHE A 86 4.88 -14.77 -10.23
CA PHE A 86 5.62 -15.28 -11.41
C PHE A 86 7.08 -14.79 -11.37
N THR A 87 7.91 -15.45 -12.20
CA THR A 87 9.27 -15.00 -12.44
C THR A 87 9.32 -14.23 -13.75
N HIS A 88 9.93 -13.04 -13.73
CA HIS A 88 10.02 -12.17 -14.89
C HIS A 88 11.00 -12.74 -15.92
N GLU A 89 10.51 -13.00 -17.14
CA GLU A 89 11.34 -13.49 -18.24
C GLU A 89 11.97 -12.35 -19.05
N ASP A 90 11.47 -11.12 -18.88
CA ASP A 90 11.96 -9.91 -19.52
C ASP A 90 11.75 -8.70 -18.59
N ASP A 91 12.07 -7.51 -19.05
CA ASP A 91 12.01 -6.28 -18.25
C ASP A 91 10.68 -5.52 -18.38
N ALA A 92 9.65 -6.13 -18.98
CA ALA A 92 8.40 -5.40 -19.28
C ALA A 92 7.65 -4.92 -18.05
N LEU A 93 7.54 -5.75 -17.01
CA LEU A 93 6.78 -5.44 -15.78
C LEU A 93 7.64 -5.48 -14.53
N GLY A 94 8.89 -5.88 -14.64
CA GLY A 94 9.83 -5.98 -13.54
C GLY A 94 11.17 -6.47 -14.08
N ALA A 95 12.20 -6.45 -13.27
CA ALA A 95 13.53 -6.82 -13.71
C ALA A 95 13.59 -8.31 -14.08
N GLU A 96 14.18 -8.60 -15.24
CA GLU A 96 14.38 -9.95 -15.72
C GLU A 96 15.13 -10.80 -14.68
N GLY A 97 14.66 -12.02 -14.46
CA GLY A 97 15.21 -12.95 -13.49
C GLY A 97 14.73 -12.77 -12.07
N HIS A 98 13.95 -11.71 -11.80
CA HIS A 98 13.38 -11.52 -10.47
C HIS A 98 12.04 -12.22 -10.34
N GLU A 99 11.77 -12.71 -9.13
CA GLU A 99 10.49 -13.26 -8.75
C GLU A 99 9.61 -12.15 -8.21
N GLU A 100 8.37 -12.09 -8.66
CA GLU A 100 7.39 -11.16 -8.10
C GLU A 100 6.55 -11.87 -7.04
N TRP A 101 6.61 -11.33 -5.82
CA TRP A 101 5.88 -11.83 -4.67
C TRP A 101 4.83 -10.84 -4.23
N HIS A 102 3.65 -11.34 -3.90
CA HIS A 102 2.57 -10.53 -3.36
C HIS A 102 2.11 -11.06 -2.00
N ALA A 103 1.66 -10.13 -1.18
CA ALA A 103 0.86 -10.43 0.01
C ALA A 103 -0.25 -9.38 0.06
N PHE A 104 -1.36 -9.70 0.70
CA PHE A 104 -2.46 -8.76 0.84
C PHE A 104 -2.80 -8.57 2.30
N ILE A 105 -2.97 -7.33 2.69
CA ILE A 105 -3.40 -6.93 4.03
C ILE A 105 -4.67 -6.09 3.91
N ARG A 106 -5.34 -5.91 5.03
CA ARG A 106 -6.46 -4.98 5.13
C ARG A 106 -6.02 -3.76 5.91
N ASP A 107 -6.35 -2.57 5.41
CA ASP A 107 -6.07 -1.35 6.14
C ASP A 107 -7.07 -1.14 7.28
N SER A 108 -6.90 -0.06 8.03
CA SER A 108 -7.79 0.26 9.16
C SER A 108 -9.22 0.58 8.73
N GLU A 109 -9.42 0.88 7.46
CA GLU A 109 -10.72 1.30 6.91
C GLU A 109 -11.40 0.22 6.06
N GLY A 110 -10.84 -1.00 6.07
CA GLY A 110 -11.40 -2.14 5.37
C GLY A 110 -10.96 -2.28 3.91
N ASN A 111 -10.06 -1.43 3.42
CA ASN A 111 -9.53 -1.56 2.06
C ASN A 111 -8.50 -2.68 2.00
N ALA A 112 -8.48 -3.40 0.89
CA ALA A 112 -7.40 -4.33 0.60
C ALA A 112 -6.18 -3.57 0.08
N VAL A 113 -5.00 -3.91 0.57
CA VAL A 113 -3.73 -3.32 0.14
C VAL A 113 -2.80 -4.46 -0.25
N GLY A 114 -2.29 -4.43 -1.47
CA GLY A 114 -1.30 -5.37 -1.95
C GLY A 114 0.12 -4.89 -1.61
N LEU A 115 0.93 -5.81 -1.13
CA LEU A 115 2.36 -5.59 -0.92
C LEU A 115 3.10 -6.37 -1.99
N VAL A 116 3.99 -5.72 -2.73
CA VAL A 116 4.67 -6.31 -3.87
C VAL A 116 6.17 -6.17 -3.71
N ALA A 117 6.88 -7.27 -3.84
CA ALA A 117 8.34 -7.29 -3.87
C ALA A 117 8.84 -8.01 -5.12
N PHE A 118 9.93 -7.50 -5.65
CA PHE A 118 10.66 -8.12 -6.76
C PHE A 118 11.95 -8.67 -6.17
N GLN A 119 11.97 -9.98 -5.95
CA GLN A 119 13.06 -10.63 -5.22
C GLN A 119 13.94 -11.40 -6.20
N ARG A 120 15.25 -11.36 -5.99
CA ARG A 120 16.17 -12.19 -6.76
C ARG A 120 15.95 -13.64 -6.40
N HIS A 121 15.93 -14.44 -7.45
CA HIS A 121 15.79 -15.89 -7.33
C HIS A 121 17.01 -16.51 -6.66
#